data_3af9a6d7098f156bff63b119392ab9f8
#
_entry.id   3af9a6d7098f156bff63b119392ab9f8
#
_cell.length_a   1.000
_cell.length_b   1.000
_cell.length_c   1.000
_cell.angle_alpha   90.00
_cell.angle_beta   90.00
_cell.angle_gamma   90.00
#
_symmetry.space_group_name_H-M   'P 1'
#
loop_
_entity.id
_entity.type
_entity.pdbx_description
1 polymer ?
#
loop_
_entity_poly.entity_id
_entity_poly.type
_entity_poly.pdbx_seq_one_letter_code
_entity_poly.pdbx_strand_id
1 'polypeptide(L)'
;MRRKAAQVYRGAMFEGEERDRLIENYLPLVKSIISRMRHNFPETVDTDDLYGIGVQGLVLAVNNFDPSKGRSFGGYAGLRIKGSLLDELRRIDCLPRSNRAKAKSLQ
;
A
#
# COMPACT_ATOMS: atom_id res chain seq x y z
N MET A 1 7.92 -28.10 12.76
CA MET A 1 8.23 -27.64 12.30
C MET A 1 8.33 -27.20 12.04
N ARG A 2 8.34 -26.94 12.26
CA ARG A 2 8.54 -26.30 11.79
C ARG A 2 8.97 -25.73 11.55
N ARG A 3 9.24 -25.30 11.77
CA ARG A 3 9.70 -24.57 11.28
C ARG A 3 9.80 -24.10 10.99
N LYS A 4 9.78 -23.96 11.10
CA LYS A 4 9.89 -23.33 10.57
C LYS A 4 9.70 -22.59 10.77
N ALA A 5 9.75 -22.78 11.29
CA ALA A 5 9.38 -21.91 11.26
C ALA A 5 9.93 -20.79 11.47
N ALA A 6 10.48 -20.49 11.78
CA ALA A 6 10.96 -19.41 12.01
C ALA A 6 11.54 -18.81 10.93
N GLN A 7 11.76 -19.02 10.32
CA GLN A 7 12.16 -18.51 9.41
C GLN A 7 11.43 -18.19 8.63
N VAL A 8 11.09 -18.53 8.79
CA VAL A 8 10.45 -18.44 7.97
C VAL A 8 9.75 -17.42 8.08
N TYR A 9 9.72 -16.80 8.76
CA TYR A 9 8.91 -15.95 8.76
C TYR A 9 9.23 -14.72 8.47
N ARG A 10 9.99 -14.35 8.10
CA ARG A 10 10.10 -13.33 7.71
C ARG A 10 9.29 -13.19 6.63
N GLY A 11 8.56 -12.90 6.00
CA GLY A 11 7.69 -12.78 4.94
C GLY A 11 6.79 -13.92 4.82
N ALA A 12 7.01 -14.89 5.53
CA ALA A 12 6.22 -16.06 5.41
C ALA A 12 5.33 -16.25 6.61
N MET A 13 5.04 -15.20 7.32
CA MET A 13 4.21 -15.31 8.48
C MET A 13 2.82 -15.77 8.12
N PHE A 14 2.29 -15.32 6.99
CA PHE A 14 0.98 -15.70 6.54
C PHE A 14 1.12 -16.46 5.24
N GLU A 15 0.43 -17.59 5.11
CA GLU A 15 0.51 -18.41 3.92
C GLU A 15 -0.83 -18.96 3.53
N GLY A 16 -0.98 -19.29 2.27
CA GLY A 16 -2.14 -20.00 1.76
C GLY A 16 -3.44 -19.27 1.98
N GLU A 17 -4.41 -19.99 2.48
CA GLU A 17 -5.73 -19.42 2.71
C GLU A 17 -5.73 -18.33 3.75
N GLU A 18 -4.86 -18.45 4.74
CA GLU A 18 -4.78 -17.44 5.77
C GLU A 18 -4.31 -16.13 5.19
N ARG A 19 -3.33 -16.19 4.31
CA ARG A 19 -2.82 -15.02 3.63
C ARG A 19 -3.90 -14.38 2.77
N ASP A 20 -4.61 -15.19 1.99
CA ASP A 20 -5.65 -14.69 1.12
C ASP A 20 -6.79 -14.04 1.91
N ARG A 21 -7.15 -14.66 3.02
CA ARG A 21 -8.22 -14.14 3.86
C ARG A 21 -7.83 -12.81 4.48
N LEU A 22 -6.57 -12.70 4.86
CA LEU A 22 -6.08 -11.47 5.45
C LEU A 22 -6.13 -10.35 4.42
N ILE A 23 -5.69 -10.63 3.19
CA ILE A 23 -5.77 -9.64 2.14
C ILE A 23 -7.21 -9.20 1.93
N GLU A 24 -8.13 -10.15 1.82
CA GLU A 24 -9.54 -9.80 1.62
C GLU A 24 -10.08 -8.95 2.74
N ASN A 25 -9.71 -9.28 3.97
CA ASN A 25 -10.23 -8.55 5.12
C ASN A 25 -9.76 -7.10 5.15
N TYR A 26 -8.64 -6.80 4.50
CA TYR A 26 -8.11 -5.45 4.52
C TYR A 26 -8.32 -4.70 3.22
N LEU A 27 -9.05 -5.26 2.26
CA LEU A 27 -9.40 -4.50 1.05
C LEU A 27 -10.19 -3.24 1.37
N PRO A 28 -11.11 -3.24 2.35
CA PRO A 28 -11.79 -1.98 2.68
C PRO A 28 -10.84 -0.89 3.14
N LEU A 29 -9.72 -1.25 3.78
CA LEU A 29 -8.73 -0.25 4.17
C LEU A 29 -8.10 0.38 2.93
N VAL A 30 -7.85 -0.42 1.89
CA VAL A 30 -7.32 0.11 0.63
C VAL A 30 -8.29 1.15 0.07
N LYS A 31 -9.57 0.81 0.01
CA LYS A 31 -10.57 1.73 -0.52
C LYS A 31 -10.66 3.01 0.30
N SER A 32 -10.58 2.87 1.61
CA SER A 32 -10.66 4.01 2.50
C SER A 32 -9.49 4.98 2.27
N ILE A 33 -8.29 4.43 2.13
CA ILE A 33 -7.11 5.26 1.93
C ILE A 33 -7.19 5.95 0.57
N ILE A 34 -7.62 5.23 -0.47
CA ILE A 34 -7.76 5.83 -1.79
C ILE A 34 -8.78 6.97 -1.75
N SER A 35 -9.89 6.76 -1.07
CA SER A 35 -10.90 7.79 -0.94
C SER A 35 -10.34 9.07 -0.36
N ARG A 36 -9.49 8.94 0.65
CA ARG A 36 -8.88 10.10 1.29
C ARG A 36 -7.80 10.75 0.45
N MET A 37 -7.14 9.99 -0.41
CA MET A 37 -6.03 10.50 -1.19
C MET A 37 -6.40 10.86 -2.62
N ARG A 38 -7.62 10.53 -3.05
CA ARG A 38 -8.01 10.66 -4.45
C ARG A 38 -7.79 12.07 -4.97
N HIS A 39 -8.07 13.07 -4.14
CA HIS A 39 -7.98 14.46 -4.57
C HIS A 39 -6.54 14.89 -4.87
N ASN A 40 -5.55 14.11 -4.43
CA ASN A 40 -4.15 14.44 -4.72
C ASN A 40 -3.72 13.97 -6.11
N PHE A 41 -4.57 13.19 -6.79
CA PHE A 41 -4.23 12.65 -8.10
C PHE A 41 -5.02 13.38 -9.17
N PRO A 42 -4.47 13.51 -10.38
CA PRO A 42 -5.21 14.10 -11.47
C PRO A 42 -6.46 13.29 -11.79
N GLU A 43 -7.47 13.95 -12.28
CA GLU A 43 -8.71 13.26 -12.61
C GLU A 43 -8.53 12.25 -13.72
N THR A 44 -7.48 12.40 -14.51
CA THR A 44 -7.22 11.47 -15.59
C THR A 44 -6.73 10.12 -15.09
N VAL A 45 -6.31 10.03 -13.83
CA VAL A 45 -5.88 8.77 -13.28
C VAL A 45 -7.10 7.96 -12.89
N ASP A 46 -7.18 6.74 -13.40
CA ASP A 46 -8.32 5.88 -13.13
C ASP A 46 -8.29 5.38 -11.69
N THR A 47 -9.41 5.48 -11.02
CA THR A 47 -9.53 5.01 -9.64
C THR A 47 -9.22 3.52 -9.54
N ASP A 48 -9.59 2.74 -10.55
CA ASP A 48 -9.29 1.31 -10.54
C ASP A 48 -7.79 1.07 -10.57
N ASP A 49 -7.05 1.91 -11.26
CA ASP A 49 -5.60 1.78 -11.28
C ASP A 49 -5.03 2.09 -9.90
N LEU A 50 -5.57 3.10 -9.24
CA LEU A 50 -5.14 3.41 -7.89
C LEU A 50 -5.44 2.26 -6.93
N TYR A 51 -6.59 1.63 -7.12
CA TYR A 51 -6.96 0.50 -6.30
C TYR A 51 -5.94 -0.63 -6.46
N GLY A 52 -5.54 -0.91 -7.70
CA GLY A 52 -4.52 -1.93 -7.95
C GLY A 52 -3.21 -1.61 -7.26
N ILE A 53 -2.80 -0.34 -7.29
CA ILE A 53 -1.56 0.06 -6.63
C ILE A 53 -1.69 -0.11 -5.12
N GLY A 54 -2.83 0.26 -4.56
CA GLY A 54 -3.06 0.10 -3.13
C GLY A 54 -3.05 -1.37 -2.72
N VAL A 55 -3.65 -2.23 -3.54
CA VAL A 55 -3.66 -3.66 -3.26
C VAL A 55 -2.24 -4.21 -3.29
N GLN A 56 -1.39 -3.73 -4.20
CA GLN A 56 0.01 -4.15 -4.20
C GLN A 56 0.69 -3.78 -2.89
N GLY A 57 0.39 -2.60 -2.37
CA GLY A 57 0.93 -2.20 -1.07
C GLY A 57 0.47 -3.12 0.05
N LEU A 58 -0.80 -3.52 -0.01
CA LEU A 58 -1.34 -4.45 0.99
C LEU A 58 -0.67 -5.82 0.88
N VAL A 59 -0.45 -6.32 -0.33
CA VAL A 59 0.20 -7.60 -0.53
C VAL A 59 1.63 -7.55 0.01
N LEU A 60 2.33 -6.45 -0.25
CA LEU A 60 3.67 -6.29 0.30
C LEU A 60 3.64 -6.28 1.84
N ALA A 61 2.61 -5.66 2.41
CA ALA A 61 2.49 -5.64 3.86
C ALA A 61 2.30 -7.05 4.41
N VAL A 62 1.45 -7.85 3.76
CA VAL A 62 1.22 -9.21 4.21
C VAL A 62 2.51 -10.03 4.13
N ASN A 63 3.28 -9.81 3.08
CA ASN A 63 4.49 -10.59 2.87
C ASN A 63 5.64 -10.15 3.79
N ASN A 64 5.60 -8.94 4.28
CA ASN A 64 6.75 -8.40 5.02
C ASN A 64 6.44 -8.02 6.47
N PHE A 65 5.26 -8.31 6.95
CA PHE A 65 4.89 -7.93 8.31
C PHE A 65 5.73 -8.66 9.34
N ASP A 66 6.21 -7.94 10.31
CA ASP A 66 7.01 -8.50 11.39
C ASP A 66 6.40 -8.07 12.72
N PRO A 67 5.71 -8.97 13.40
CA PRO A 67 5.03 -8.61 14.64
C PRO A 67 6.01 -8.20 15.76
N SER A 68 7.28 -8.57 15.64
CA SER A 68 8.23 -8.21 16.67
C SER A 68 8.56 -6.73 16.67
N LYS A 69 8.14 -5.99 15.65
CA LYS A 69 8.42 -4.56 15.59
C LYS A 69 7.42 -3.75 16.39
N GLY A 70 6.47 -4.38 17.04
CA GLY A 70 5.62 -3.68 17.98
C GLY A 70 4.43 -2.93 17.41
N ARG A 71 4.12 -3.11 16.13
CA ARG A 71 2.98 -2.43 15.54
C ARG A 71 1.94 -3.45 15.09
N SER A 72 0.70 -3.03 14.99
CA SER A 72 -0.37 -3.90 14.54
C SER A 72 -0.26 -4.10 13.03
N PHE A 73 -0.84 -5.20 12.55
CA PHE A 73 -0.84 -5.42 11.11
C PHE A 73 -1.59 -4.29 10.40
N GLY A 74 -2.74 -3.88 10.94
CA GLY A 74 -3.53 -2.83 10.29
C GLY A 74 -2.76 -1.53 10.15
N GLY A 75 -2.03 -1.14 11.19
CA GLY A 75 -1.21 0.06 11.13
C GLY A 75 -0.11 -0.06 10.09
N TYR A 76 0.55 -1.20 10.08
CA TYR A 76 1.63 -1.44 9.11
C TYR A 76 1.07 -1.47 7.67
N ALA A 77 -0.06 -2.16 7.48
CA ALA A 77 -0.67 -2.24 6.16
C ALA A 77 -1.05 -0.86 5.66
N GLY A 78 -1.62 -0.04 6.54
CA GLY A 78 -1.99 1.33 6.16
C GLY A 78 -0.79 2.13 5.67
N LEU A 79 0.34 1.99 6.35
CA LEU A 79 1.55 2.69 5.93
C LEU A 79 2.03 2.19 4.57
N ARG A 80 1.98 0.88 4.33
CA ARG A 80 2.45 0.34 3.06
C ARG A 80 1.53 0.71 1.91
N ILE A 81 0.22 0.69 2.14
CA ILE A 81 -0.75 1.08 1.12
C ILE A 81 -0.54 2.54 0.76
N LYS A 82 -0.46 3.39 1.78
CA LYS A 82 -0.26 4.81 1.55
C LYS A 82 1.06 5.06 0.85
N GLY A 83 2.10 4.33 1.26
CA GLY A 83 3.42 4.48 0.63
C GLY A 83 3.39 4.15 -0.85
N SER A 84 2.68 3.08 -1.24
CA SER A 84 2.59 2.71 -2.64
C SER A 84 1.87 3.79 -3.44
N LEU A 85 0.81 4.37 -2.87
CA LEU A 85 0.08 5.44 -3.54
C LEU A 85 0.91 6.71 -3.63
N LEU A 86 1.66 7.02 -2.59
CA LEU A 86 2.53 8.20 -2.62
C LEU A 86 3.65 8.03 -3.63
N ASP A 87 4.17 6.82 -3.78
CA ASP A 87 5.19 6.56 -4.78
C ASP A 87 4.62 6.78 -6.18
N GLU A 88 3.38 6.38 -6.40
CA GLU A 88 2.75 6.59 -7.69
C GLU A 88 2.52 8.08 -7.95
N LEU A 89 2.08 8.80 -6.93
CA LEU A 89 1.88 10.24 -7.06
C LEU A 89 3.19 10.93 -7.40
N ARG A 90 4.25 10.51 -6.73
CA ARG A 90 5.57 11.09 -6.97
C ARG A 90 6.03 10.79 -8.39
N ARG A 91 5.75 9.60 -8.90
CA ARG A 91 6.12 9.23 -10.25
C ARG A 91 5.40 10.11 -11.28
N ILE A 92 4.14 10.39 -11.05
CA ILE A 92 3.36 11.24 -11.93
C ILE A 92 3.85 12.68 -11.86
N ASP A 93 4.07 13.18 -10.66
CA ASP A 93 4.46 14.57 -10.48
C ASP A 93 5.85 14.86 -10.96
N CYS A 94 6.70 13.88 -10.97
CA CYS A 94 8.02 14.11 -11.40
C CYS A 94 8.13 14.41 -12.81
N LEU A 95 7.10 14.14 -13.51
CA LEU A 95 7.14 14.43 -14.78
C LEU A 95 7.10 15.77 -14.92
N PRO A 96 7.07 16.51 -15.11
CA PRO A 96 7.16 17.81 -15.33
C PRO A 96 7.24 18.50 -14.26
N ARG A 97 7.79 18.76 -13.80
CA ARG A 97 7.77 19.46 -12.77
C ARG A 97 7.94 20.69 -12.94
N SER A 98 7.82 20.85 -13.37
CA SER A 98 7.81 21.69 -13.48
C SER A 98 7.02 22.20 -13.51
N ASN A 99 6.65 22.13 -13.34
CA ASN A 99 5.85 22.23 -13.21
C ASN A 99 5.25 22.33 -12.39
N ARG A 100 5.40 22.41 -11.78
CA ARG A 100 4.99 22.40 -10.97
C ARG A 100 4.86 22.96 -10.38
N ALA A 101 4.97 23.39 -10.66
CA ALA A 101 4.96 23.85 -10.30
C ALA A 101 4.35 24.00 -10.14
N LYS A 102 4.14 24.11 -10.13
CA LYS A 102 3.70 24.16 -10.01
C LYS A 102 3.11 23.84 -9.60
N ALA A 103 3.09 23.91 -9.57
CA ALA A 103 2.80 23.65 -9.19
C ALA A 103 2.51 23.57 -8.53
N LYS A 104 2.32 24.01 -8.24
CA LYS A 104 2.18 24.10 -7.68
C LYS A 104 1.78 23.98 -7.34
N SER A 105 1.74 24.20 -7.41
CA SER A 105 1.52 24.23 -7.27
C SER A 105 0.96 23.92 -7.09
N LEU A 106 0.77 24.12 -6.99
CA LEU A 106 0.54 23.94 -6.92
C LEU A 106 0.37 23.84 -6.63
N GLN A 107 0.25 23.98 -6.50
CA GLN A 107 0.35 24.02 -6.38
C GLN A 107 0.14 23.99 -6.22
#